data_1ce561d66f604467dca5b32706c09d27
#
_entry.id   1ce561d66f604467dca5b32706c09d27
#
_cell.length_a   1.000
_cell.length_b   1.000
_cell.length_c   1.000
_cell.angle_alpha   90.00
_cell.angle_beta   90.00
_cell.angle_gamma   90.00
#
_symmetry.space_group_name_H-M   'P 1'
#
loop_
_entity.id
_entity.type
_entity.pdbx_description
1 polymer ?
#
loop_
_entity_poly.entity_id
_entity_poly.type
_entity_poly.pdbx_seq_one_letter_code
_entity_poly.pdbx_strand_id
1 'polypeptide(L)'
;MTEALTLPRIHLPLNHRVRLSDEGWLSRPDFLRSLRKVANFTRVFGGIKLRSYQQAAANAIVDSVLNDRGLSIVVMFPRQSGKNLMQAQLEVYLMALLAEKGAEMVKLSPTYQPQSLNAMRRLESALEANFLTRDGWHKSAGNHYRFRKSHLTFLSAAPGSNIVGATASTLLSLDEAQDIEIAKYDKQIAPMAASTNATRVFWGTAWSAQTLLARELRAAREAETRDGIRRVFQIGAEEVRREVPAYGIFVDEQIARMGRSHPMVRSQFFSEEIDFAGGLFTPTRLGLMRGGHAALEAPLPGKRYALLIDLAGEDEALRQGGATGGLSNPERDLTAVTVVELDLSLLGEDLVGKPIYKVVNRQAWQGERHSTLYARLLRLAERWQPEKIVVDASGVGAGVGSFLRDKLGERVITLQFTRQLKSRLGWGFLA
;
A
#
# COMPACT_ATOMS: atom_id res chain seq x y z
N MET A 1 -7.43 -41.14 15.74
CA MET A 1 -8.90 -41.26 15.80
C MET A 1 -9.48 -40.02 15.17
N THR A 2 -9.95 -40.14 13.93
CA THR A 2 -10.46 -39.03 13.12
C THR A 2 -11.93 -38.82 13.51
N GLU A 3 -12.20 -37.88 14.40
CA GLU A 3 -13.57 -37.43 14.63
C GLU A 3 -14.14 -36.87 13.33
N ALA A 4 -15.20 -37.47 12.85
CA ALA A 4 -15.94 -37.01 11.68
C ALA A 4 -16.55 -35.66 12.01
N LEU A 5 -16.03 -34.58 11.38
CA LEU A 5 -16.67 -33.26 11.33
C LEU A 5 -18.08 -33.44 10.75
N THR A 6 -19.08 -33.52 11.60
CA THR A 6 -20.49 -33.51 11.21
C THR A 6 -20.84 -32.11 10.76
N LEU A 7 -21.12 -31.93 9.47
CA LEU A 7 -21.76 -30.71 8.98
C LEU A 7 -23.11 -30.55 9.70
N PRO A 8 -23.51 -29.30 10.06
CA PRO A 8 -24.79 -29.06 10.70
C PRO A 8 -25.92 -29.61 9.85
N ARG A 9 -26.97 -30.20 10.50
CA ARG A 9 -28.19 -30.61 9.80
C ARG A 9 -28.77 -29.38 9.08
N ILE A 10 -28.69 -29.40 7.76
CA ILE A 10 -29.14 -28.31 6.91
C ILE A 10 -30.66 -28.46 6.76
N HIS A 11 -31.45 -27.68 7.52
CA HIS A 11 -32.85 -27.48 7.22
C HIS A 11 -32.93 -26.42 6.13
N LEU A 12 -33.11 -26.83 4.86
CA LEU A 12 -33.36 -25.92 3.75
C LEU A 12 -34.81 -25.43 3.82
N PRO A 13 -35.09 -24.13 3.92
CA PRO A 13 -36.42 -23.61 3.72
C PRO A 13 -36.79 -23.76 2.24
N LEU A 14 -37.90 -24.44 1.96
CA LEU A 14 -38.39 -24.90 0.66
C LEU A 14 -38.96 -23.79 -0.27
N ASN A 15 -38.54 -22.54 -0.19
CA ASN A 15 -39.05 -21.49 -1.06
C ASN A 15 -37.94 -20.59 -1.56
N HIS A 16 -37.30 -20.93 -2.65
CA HIS A 16 -37.00 -20.11 -3.86
C HIS A 16 -35.98 -20.79 -4.79
N ARG A 17 -36.50 -21.21 -5.95
CA ARG A 17 -35.87 -21.36 -7.28
C ARG A 17 -34.40 -21.82 -7.39
N VAL A 18 -33.96 -22.76 -6.63
CA VAL A 18 -33.05 -23.78 -7.16
C VAL A 18 -33.97 -24.94 -7.49
N ARG A 19 -34.24 -25.22 -8.74
CA ARG A 19 -34.79 -26.51 -9.17
C ARG A 19 -33.70 -27.55 -8.88
N LEU A 20 -33.57 -27.91 -7.62
CA LEU A 20 -32.94 -29.15 -7.20
C LEU A 20 -33.99 -30.22 -7.46
N SER A 21 -34.02 -30.71 -8.67
CA SER A 21 -34.97 -31.74 -9.10
C SER A 21 -34.76 -33.11 -8.48
N ASP A 22 -33.92 -33.21 -7.45
CA ASP A 22 -33.78 -34.44 -6.65
C ASP A 22 -33.29 -34.10 -5.24
N GLU A 23 -34.14 -34.32 -4.25
CA GLU A 23 -33.80 -34.23 -2.81
C GLU A 23 -32.63 -35.17 -2.40
N GLY A 24 -32.21 -36.08 -3.26
CA GLY A 24 -31.12 -37.01 -3.05
C GLY A 24 -29.71 -36.44 -3.18
N TRP A 25 -29.53 -35.22 -3.69
CA TRP A 25 -28.18 -34.63 -3.90
C TRP A 25 -27.54 -34.14 -2.59
N LEU A 26 -28.33 -33.55 -1.70
CA LEU A 26 -27.83 -33.00 -0.44
C LEU A 26 -27.44 -34.05 0.60
N SER A 27 -27.92 -35.26 0.47
CA SER A 27 -27.61 -36.39 1.36
C SER A 27 -26.45 -37.28 0.88
N ARG A 28 -25.91 -37.01 -0.34
CA ARG A 28 -24.81 -37.83 -0.87
C ARG A 28 -23.48 -37.46 -0.19
N PRO A 29 -22.77 -38.43 0.38
CA PRO A 29 -21.47 -38.20 1.06
C PRO A 29 -20.46 -37.46 0.15
N ASP A 30 -20.49 -37.72 -1.14
CA ASP A 30 -19.60 -37.08 -2.12
C ASP A 30 -19.92 -35.60 -2.36
N PHE A 31 -21.20 -35.21 -2.34
CA PHE A 31 -21.60 -33.81 -2.41
C PHE A 31 -21.14 -33.05 -1.15
N LEU A 32 -21.44 -33.59 0.04
CA LEU A 32 -20.99 -33.00 1.30
C LEU A 32 -19.47 -32.92 1.39
N ARG A 33 -18.76 -33.92 0.86
CA ARG A 33 -17.29 -33.90 0.76
C ARG A 33 -16.82 -32.81 -0.21
N SER A 34 -17.54 -32.61 -1.31
CA SER A 34 -17.20 -31.57 -2.28
C SER A 34 -17.35 -30.15 -1.70
N LEU A 35 -18.31 -29.93 -0.78
CA LEU A 35 -18.51 -28.64 -0.12
C LEU A 35 -17.39 -28.26 0.87
N ARG A 36 -16.53 -29.21 1.24
CA ARG A 36 -15.30 -28.91 1.99
C ARG A 36 -14.27 -28.14 1.17
N LYS A 37 -14.44 -28.06 -0.16
CA LYS A 37 -13.63 -27.20 -1.02
C LYS A 37 -14.25 -25.79 -1.08
N VAL A 38 -13.47 -24.78 -0.72
CA VAL A 38 -13.93 -23.37 -0.71
C VAL A 38 -14.62 -22.99 -2.01
N ALA A 39 -14.05 -23.35 -3.15
CA ALA A 39 -14.57 -23.00 -4.47
C ALA A 39 -15.98 -23.58 -4.73
N ASN A 40 -16.27 -24.79 -4.25
CA ASN A 40 -17.59 -25.38 -4.38
C ASN A 40 -18.59 -24.75 -3.43
N PHE A 41 -18.17 -24.50 -2.19
CA PHE A 41 -18.99 -23.80 -1.19
C PHE A 41 -19.41 -22.41 -1.67
N THR A 42 -18.45 -21.60 -2.11
CA THR A 42 -18.74 -20.23 -2.57
C THR A 42 -19.63 -20.20 -3.80
N ARG A 43 -19.47 -21.19 -4.70
CA ARG A 43 -20.30 -21.31 -5.90
C ARG A 43 -21.74 -21.75 -5.57
N VAL A 44 -21.89 -22.76 -4.70
CA VAL A 44 -23.20 -23.34 -4.38
C VAL A 44 -24.01 -22.42 -3.48
N PHE A 45 -23.43 -21.90 -2.41
CA PHE A 45 -24.14 -21.12 -1.40
C PHE A 45 -24.06 -19.62 -1.57
N GLY A 46 -22.98 -19.11 -2.17
CA GLY A 46 -22.78 -17.67 -2.39
C GLY A 46 -22.91 -17.21 -3.83
N GLY A 47 -23.11 -18.14 -4.80
CA GLY A 47 -23.18 -17.81 -6.22
C GLY A 47 -21.87 -17.27 -6.84
N ILE A 48 -20.75 -17.37 -6.12
CA ILE A 48 -19.45 -16.80 -6.51
C ILE A 48 -18.50 -17.88 -7.01
N LYS A 49 -18.03 -17.74 -8.25
CA LYS A 49 -16.99 -18.58 -8.83
C LYS A 49 -15.62 -17.97 -8.55
N LEU A 50 -14.83 -18.59 -7.67
CA LEU A 50 -13.45 -18.21 -7.45
C LEU A 50 -12.59 -18.57 -8.66
N ARG A 51 -11.64 -17.70 -8.99
CA ARG A 51 -10.64 -17.92 -10.04
C ARG A 51 -9.58 -18.94 -9.58
N SER A 52 -8.88 -19.58 -10.51
CA SER A 52 -7.93 -20.66 -10.19
C SER A 52 -6.86 -20.22 -9.18
N TYR A 53 -6.27 -19.04 -9.37
CA TYR A 53 -5.27 -18.50 -8.47
C TYR A 53 -5.85 -18.16 -7.06
N GLN A 54 -7.12 -17.74 -6.99
CA GLN A 54 -7.82 -17.53 -5.72
C GLN A 54 -8.06 -18.87 -5.00
N GLN A 55 -8.48 -19.89 -5.73
CA GLN A 55 -8.70 -21.22 -5.19
C GLN A 55 -7.42 -21.83 -4.59
N ALA A 56 -6.28 -21.65 -5.27
CA ALA A 56 -5.00 -22.16 -4.80
C ALA A 56 -4.63 -21.60 -3.42
N ALA A 57 -4.72 -20.28 -3.25
CA ALA A 57 -4.44 -19.62 -1.98
C ALA A 57 -5.48 -19.98 -0.89
N ALA A 58 -6.78 -19.96 -1.25
CA ALA A 58 -7.85 -20.30 -0.31
C ALA A 58 -7.72 -21.73 0.22
N ASN A 59 -7.43 -22.70 -0.66
CA ASN A 59 -7.25 -24.10 -0.24
C ASN A 59 -6.06 -24.29 0.71
N ALA A 60 -4.94 -23.60 0.49
CA ALA A 60 -3.79 -23.66 1.38
C ALA A 60 -4.09 -23.07 2.76
N ILE A 61 -4.82 -21.95 2.81
CA ILE A 61 -5.23 -21.34 4.08
C ILE A 61 -6.18 -22.28 4.84
N VAL A 62 -7.18 -22.82 4.16
CA VAL A 62 -8.14 -23.77 4.76
C VAL A 62 -7.45 -25.04 5.23
N ASP A 63 -6.53 -25.59 4.46
CA ASP A 63 -5.75 -26.76 4.86
C ASP A 63 -4.92 -26.48 6.12
N SER A 64 -4.29 -25.31 6.20
CA SER A 64 -3.56 -24.88 7.40
C SER A 64 -4.47 -24.78 8.63
N VAL A 65 -5.65 -24.16 8.48
CA VAL A 65 -6.63 -24.01 9.56
C VAL A 65 -7.19 -25.35 10.02
N LEU A 66 -7.64 -26.20 9.08
CA LEU A 66 -8.32 -27.45 9.42
C LEU A 66 -7.39 -28.52 10.01
N ASN A 67 -6.12 -28.49 9.63
CA ASN A 67 -5.10 -29.41 10.11
C ASN A 67 -4.22 -28.82 11.23
N ASP A 68 -4.61 -27.67 11.78
CA ASP A 68 -3.91 -26.96 12.87
C ASP A 68 -2.40 -26.78 12.60
N ARG A 69 -2.04 -26.41 11.36
CA ARG A 69 -0.64 -26.29 10.95
C ARG A 69 0.04 -24.99 11.37
N GLY A 70 -0.72 -23.96 11.74
CA GLY A 70 -0.19 -22.66 12.17
C GLY A 70 0.70 -21.95 11.13
N LEU A 71 0.46 -22.18 9.84
CA LEU A 71 1.31 -21.64 8.79
C LEU A 71 1.20 -20.10 8.70
N SER A 72 2.33 -19.47 8.33
CA SER A 72 2.36 -18.08 7.84
C SER A 72 2.29 -18.10 6.32
N ILE A 73 1.19 -17.61 5.75
CA ILE A 73 0.91 -17.64 4.32
C ILE A 73 0.92 -16.21 3.78
N VAL A 74 1.58 -16.00 2.66
CA VAL A 74 1.63 -14.69 1.97
C VAL A 74 0.85 -14.77 0.66
N VAL A 75 -0.11 -13.85 0.50
CA VAL A 75 -0.93 -13.71 -0.71
C VAL A 75 -0.70 -12.33 -1.30
N MET A 76 0.12 -12.28 -2.33
CA MET A 76 0.50 -11.06 -3.04
C MET A 76 -0.16 -11.04 -4.41
N PHE A 77 -1.30 -10.36 -4.49
CA PHE A 77 -2.09 -10.26 -5.71
C PHE A 77 -2.11 -8.82 -6.24
N PRO A 78 -2.12 -8.63 -7.56
CA PRO A 78 -2.23 -7.31 -8.17
C PRO A 78 -3.47 -6.56 -7.70
N ARG A 79 -3.45 -5.24 -7.85
CA ARG A 79 -4.65 -4.42 -7.64
C ARG A 79 -5.79 -4.88 -8.54
N GLN A 80 -7.03 -4.86 -8.02
CA GLN A 80 -8.26 -5.22 -8.75
C GLN A 80 -8.33 -6.69 -9.23
N SER A 81 -7.44 -7.56 -8.78
CA SER A 81 -7.46 -9.00 -9.10
C SER A 81 -8.52 -9.81 -8.34
N GLY A 82 -9.31 -9.16 -7.47
CA GLY A 82 -10.34 -9.81 -6.67
C GLY A 82 -9.87 -10.36 -5.31
N LYS A 83 -8.72 -9.89 -4.79
CA LYS A 83 -8.18 -10.24 -3.47
C LYS A 83 -9.23 -10.10 -2.36
N ASN A 84 -9.86 -8.94 -2.26
CA ASN A 84 -10.79 -8.62 -1.18
C ASN A 84 -12.12 -9.40 -1.28
N LEU A 85 -12.58 -9.72 -2.50
CA LEU A 85 -13.72 -10.63 -2.69
C LEU A 85 -13.39 -12.02 -2.16
N MET A 86 -12.22 -12.54 -2.52
CA MET A 86 -11.74 -13.84 -2.05
C MET A 86 -11.62 -13.89 -0.52
N GLN A 87 -11.09 -12.85 0.12
CA GLN A 87 -11.00 -12.75 1.57
C GLN A 87 -12.38 -12.90 2.23
N ALA A 88 -13.37 -12.10 1.80
CA ALA A 88 -14.72 -12.16 2.36
C ALA A 88 -15.37 -13.55 2.17
N GLN A 89 -15.20 -14.17 0.99
CA GLN A 89 -15.71 -15.52 0.74
C GLN A 89 -15.03 -16.58 1.60
N LEU A 90 -13.74 -16.48 1.83
CA LEU A 90 -12.97 -17.36 2.72
C LEU A 90 -13.41 -17.20 4.17
N GLU A 91 -13.64 -15.98 4.63
CA GLU A 91 -14.11 -15.64 5.97
C GLU A 91 -15.50 -16.25 6.23
N VAL A 92 -16.45 -16.06 5.31
CA VAL A 92 -17.78 -16.69 5.37
C VAL A 92 -17.69 -18.21 5.39
N TYR A 93 -16.82 -18.79 4.54
CA TYR A 93 -16.60 -20.22 4.49
C TYR A 93 -16.11 -20.77 5.85
N LEU A 94 -15.09 -20.15 6.44
CA LEU A 94 -14.54 -20.58 7.72
C LEU A 94 -15.55 -20.40 8.87
N MET A 95 -16.28 -19.27 8.89
CA MET A 95 -17.36 -19.05 9.86
C MET A 95 -18.44 -20.15 9.78
N ALA A 96 -18.84 -20.52 8.57
CA ALA A 96 -19.87 -21.55 8.35
C ALA A 96 -19.35 -22.96 8.66
N LEU A 97 -18.14 -23.28 8.21
CA LEU A 97 -17.56 -24.62 8.40
C LEU A 97 -17.29 -24.94 9.87
N LEU A 98 -16.82 -23.93 10.62
CA LEU A 98 -16.46 -24.07 12.03
C LEU A 98 -17.58 -23.62 12.98
N ALA A 99 -18.79 -23.38 12.47
CA ALA A 99 -19.91 -22.82 13.23
C ALA A 99 -20.24 -23.56 14.52
N GLU A 100 -20.12 -24.89 14.57
CA GLU A 100 -20.42 -25.69 15.76
C GLU A 100 -19.21 -25.85 16.70
N LYS A 101 -18.01 -25.96 16.13
CA LYS A 101 -16.75 -26.03 16.90
C LYS A 101 -16.41 -24.69 17.53
N GLY A 102 -16.67 -23.63 16.80
CA GLY A 102 -16.24 -22.26 17.08
C GLY A 102 -14.93 -21.93 16.37
N ALA A 103 -14.81 -20.68 15.95
CA ALA A 103 -13.59 -20.10 15.37
C ALA A 103 -13.43 -18.68 15.91
N GLU A 104 -12.23 -18.34 16.37
CA GLU A 104 -11.85 -16.99 16.73
C GLU A 104 -10.89 -16.46 15.67
N MET A 105 -11.39 -15.55 14.85
CA MET A 105 -10.65 -14.94 13.75
C MET A 105 -10.48 -13.45 13.98
N VAL A 106 -9.30 -12.94 13.68
CA VAL A 106 -8.98 -11.52 13.76
C VAL A 106 -8.48 -11.04 12.40
N LYS A 107 -9.05 -9.93 11.91
CA LYS A 107 -8.60 -9.26 10.70
C LYS A 107 -8.15 -7.84 11.00
N LEU A 108 -6.95 -7.51 10.57
CA LEU A 108 -6.37 -6.19 10.74
C LEU A 108 -6.16 -5.51 9.38
N SER A 109 -6.41 -4.20 9.34
CA SER A 109 -6.08 -3.35 8.19
C SER A 109 -5.28 -2.14 8.70
N PRO A 110 -4.41 -1.50 7.88
CA PRO A 110 -3.59 -0.36 8.29
C PRO A 110 -4.40 0.80 8.87
N THR A 111 -5.63 1.02 8.35
CA THR A 111 -6.53 2.07 8.85
C THR A 111 -7.92 1.52 9.11
N TYR A 112 -8.61 2.13 10.09
CA TYR A 112 -10.02 1.81 10.32
C TYR A 112 -10.89 2.33 9.17
N GLN A 113 -10.74 3.61 8.82
CA GLN A 113 -11.36 4.23 7.64
C GLN A 113 -10.30 4.56 6.61
N PRO A 114 -10.49 4.16 5.34
CA PRO A 114 -11.64 3.42 4.78
C PRO A 114 -11.45 1.90 4.79
N GLN A 115 -10.26 1.36 5.13
CA GLN A 115 -9.89 -0.03 4.82
C GLN A 115 -10.71 -1.06 5.60
N SER A 116 -10.72 -0.99 6.95
CA SER A 116 -11.52 -1.93 7.77
C SER A 116 -13.00 -1.80 7.47
N LEU A 117 -13.55 -0.59 7.31
CA LEU A 117 -14.96 -0.40 6.97
C LEU A 117 -15.34 -1.03 5.63
N ASN A 118 -14.49 -0.90 4.62
CA ASN A 118 -14.75 -1.52 3.33
C ASN A 118 -14.66 -3.05 3.39
N ALA A 119 -13.74 -3.60 4.20
CA ALA A 119 -13.64 -5.03 4.42
C ALA A 119 -14.88 -5.57 5.17
N MET A 120 -15.36 -4.86 6.19
CA MET A 120 -16.61 -5.20 6.91
C MET A 120 -17.82 -5.21 5.99
N ARG A 121 -18.01 -4.16 5.16
CA ARG A 121 -19.12 -4.12 4.19
C ARG A 121 -19.09 -5.29 3.20
N ARG A 122 -17.90 -5.71 2.77
CA ARG A 122 -17.75 -6.88 1.88
C ARG A 122 -18.09 -8.18 2.59
N LEU A 123 -17.69 -8.32 3.86
CA LEU A 123 -18.10 -9.46 4.68
C LEU A 123 -19.61 -9.50 4.85
N GLU A 124 -20.25 -8.38 5.21
CA GLU A 124 -21.71 -8.26 5.35
C GLU A 124 -22.42 -8.70 4.07
N SER A 125 -22.03 -8.12 2.93
CA SER A 125 -22.60 -8.52 1.63
C SER A 125 -22.40 -10.00 1.32
N ALA A 126 -21.27 -10.58 1.71
CA ALA A 126 -21.00 -12.00 1.49
C ALA A 126 -21.81 -12.90 2.43
N LEU A 127 -22.00 -12.51 3.69
CA LEU A 127 -22.83 -13.21 4.67
C LEU A 127 -24.32 -13.19 4.26
N GLU A 128 -24.81 -12.05 3.78
CA GLU A 128 -26.19 -11.85 3.29
C GLU A 128 -26.47 -12.63 2.00
N ALA A 129 -25.53 -12.65 1.08
CA ALA A 129 -25.66 -13.39 -0.18
C ALA A 129 -25.56 -14.90 -0.01
N ASN A 130 -24.92 -15.38 1.06
CA ASN A 130 -24.70 -16.80 1.28
C ASN A 130 -25.91 -17.45 1.95
N PHE A 131 -26.48 -18.44 1.28
CA PHE A 131 -27.69 -19.13 1.72
C PHE A 131 -27.62 -19.74 3.14
N LEU A 132 -26.44 -20.16 3.60
CA LEU A 132 -26.29 -20.77 4.94
C LEU A 132 -26.16 -19.73 6.05
N THR A 133 -25.67 -18.53 5.75
CA THR A 133 -25.33 -17.55 6.79
C THR A 133 -26.32 -16.39 6.87
N ARG A 134 -27.04 -16.06 5.81
CA ARG A 134 -27.85 -14.85 5.65
C ARG A 134 -28.82 -14.55 6.81
N ASP A 135 -29.42 -15.58 7.40
CA ASP A 135 -30.46 -15.44 8.43
C ASP A 135 -29.91 -15.65 9.85
N GLY A 136 -28.59 -15.88 10.04
CA GLY A 136 -28.03 -16.31 11.33
C GLY A 136 -26.79 -15.57 11.80
N TRP A 137 -26.29 -14.60 11.06
CA TRP A 137 -25.16 -13.80 11.50
C TRP A 137 -25.58 -12.55 12.28
N HIS A 138 -24.72 -12.10 13.16
CA HIS A 138 -24.95 -10.93 13.99
C HIS A 138 -23.70 -10.05 14.05
N LYS A 139 -23.90 -8.74 14.11
CA LYS A 139 -22.84 -7.74 14.33
C LYS A 139 -23.00 -7.10 15.69
N SER A 140 -21.92 -7.01 16.46
CA SER A 140 -21.88 -6.32 17.76
C SER A 140 -20.66 -5.41 17.85
N ALA A 141 -20.69 -4.44 18.76
CA ALA A 141 -19.61 -3.47 18.99
C ALA A 141 -19.05 -2.79 17.71
N GLY A 142 -19.83 -2.77 16.62
CA GLY A 142 -19.46 -2.12 15.37
C GLY A 142 -18.41 -2.86 14.51
N ASN A 143 -17.66 -3.79 15.06
CA ASN A 143 -16.54 -4.47 14.37
C ASN A 143 -16.42 -5.97 14.67
N HIS A 144 -17.35 -6.54 15.43
CA HIS A 144 -17.37 -7.94 15.81
C HIS A 144 -18.52 -8.66 15.14
N TYR A 145 -18.24 -9.71 14.38
CA TYR A 145 -19.20 -10.53 13.63
C TYR A 145 -19.27 -11.91 14.22
N ARG A 146 -20.47 -12.44 14.37
CA ARG A 146 -20.72 -13.76 14.89
C ARG A 146 -21.65 -14.54 13.98
N PHE A 147 -21.32 -15.79 13.72
CA PHE A 147 -22.22 -16.78 13.16
C PHE A 147 -22.14 -18.04 14.01
N ARG A 148 -23.22 -18.33 14.74
CA ARG A 148 -23.25 -19.38 15.76
C ARG A 148 -22.11 -19.22 16.77
N LYS A 149 -21.15 -20.19 16.84
CA LYS A 149 -19.98 -20.15 17.73
C LYS A 149 -18.74 -19.54 17.09
N SER A 150 -18.79 -19.20 15.81
CA SER A 150 -17.67 -18.60 15.11
C SER A 150 -17.72 -17.08 15.16
N HIS A 151 -16.56 -16.46 15.39
CA HIS A 151 -16.38 -15.01 15.53
C HIS A 151 -15.31 -14.47 14.58
N LEU A 152 -15.53 -13.28 14.06
CA LEU A 152 -14.53 -12.51 13.30
C LEU A 152 -14.53 -11.06 13.78
N THR A 153 -13.39 -10.60 14.26
CA THR A 153 -13.21 -9.24 14.77
C THR A 153 -12.33 -8.45 13.83
N PHE A 154 -12.76 -7.25 13.46
CA PHE A 154 -11.97 -6.32 12.65
C PHE A 154 -11.28 -5.29 13.54
N LEU A 155 -9.99 -5.10 13.36
CA LEU A 155 -9.17 -4.15 14.11
C LEU A 155 -8.38 -3.25 13.17
N SER A 156 -7.96 -2.11 13.68
CA SER A 156 -7.05 -1.21 12.96
C SER A 156 -5.62 -1.42 13.43
N ALA A 157 -4.71 -1.58 12.49
CA ALA A 157 -3.27 -1.62 12.75
C ALA A 157 -2.63 -0.21 12.70
N ALA A 158 -3.42 0.87 12.71
CA ALA A 158 -2.89 2.23 12.74
C ALA A 158 -1.96 2.45 13.97
N PRO A 159 -0.90 3.25 13.88
CA PRO A 159 0.09 3.40 14.96
C PRO A 159 -0.50 3.74 16.32
N GLY A 160 -1.52 4.61 16.36
CA GLY A 160 -2.20 5.06 17.58
C GLY A 160 -3.34 4.16 18.07
N SER A 161 -3.69 3.07 17.37
CA SER A 161 -4.80 2.19 17.80
C SER A 161 -4.36 1.25 18.94
N ASN A 162 -5.21 1.13 19.97
CA ASN A 162 -5.03 0.12 21.01
C ASN A 162 -5.76 -1.17 20.59
N ILE A 163 -5.00 -2.24 20.38
CA ILE A 163 -5.51 -3.56 19.93
C ILE A 163 -5.07 -4.69 20.86
N VAL A 164 -4.50 -4.33 22.02
CA VAL A 164 -4.03 -5.31 23.02
C VAL A 164 -5.22 -6.06 23.63
N GLY A 165 -5.07 -7.37 23.78
CA GLY A 165 -6.08 -8.25 24.39
C GLY A 165 -6.93 -9.06 23.40
N ALA A 166 -6.85 -8.78 22.11
CA ALA A 166 -7.47 -9.65 21.11
C ALA A 166 -6.65 -10.95 20.94
N THR A 167 -7.34 -12.08 20.81
CA THR A 167 -6.72 -13.40 20.57
C THR A 167 -7.30 -13.99 19.29
N ALA A 168 -6.44 -14.48 18.42
CA ALA A 168 -6.82 -15.27 17.26
C ALA A 168 -6.48 -16.74 17.52
N SER A 169 -7.45 -17.61 17.59
CA SER A 169 -7.20 -19.05 17.77
C SER A 169 -7.29 -19.84 16.47
N THR A 170 -7.87 -19.24 15.42
CA THR A 170 -8.09 -19.92 14.14
C THR A 170 -7.36 -19.25 13.01
N LEU A 171 -7.57 -17.94 12.85
CA LEU A 171 -7.01 -17.17 11.74
C LEU A 171 -6.64 -15.75 12.18
N LEU A 172 -5.42 -15.35 11.92
CA LEU A 172 -4.96 -13.97 12.00
C LEU A 172 -4.70 -13.46 10.57
N SER A 173 -5.52 -12.52 10.12
CA SER A 173 -5.51 -12.00 8.76
C SER A 173 -5.05 -10.54 8.74
N LEU A 174 -4.01 -10.23 7.99
CA LEU A 174 -3.45 -8.87 7.86
C LEU A 174 -3.66 -8.37 6.43
N ASP A 175 -4.64 -7.49 6.24
CA ASP A 175 -4.92 -6.89 4.93
C ASP A 175 -4.02 -5.68 4.68
N GLU A 176 -3.60 -5.48 3.44
CA GLU A 176 -2.62 -4.47 3.01
C GLU A 176 -1.37 -4.46 3.92
N ALA A 177 -0.80 -5.65 4.16
CA ALA A 177 0.32 -5.84 5.09
C ALA A 177 1.58 -5.04 4.74
N GLN A 178 1.74 -4.56 3.49
CA GLN A 178 2.81 -3.66 3.11
C GLN A 178 2.74 -2.28 3.79
N ASP A 179 1.55 -1.89 4.29
CA ASP A 179 1.31 -0.60 4.93
C ASP A 179 1.24 -0.72 6.47
N ILE A 180 1.42 -1.92 7.03
CA ILE A 180 1.46 -2.14 8.48
C ILE A 180 2.90 -1.96 8.99
N GLU A 181 3.07 -1.20 10.07
CA GLU A 181 4.38 -1.01 10.70
C GLU A 181 4.90 -2.31 11.31
N ILE A 182 6.15 -2.68 10.97
CA ILE A 182 6.81 -3.90 11.47
C ILE A 182 6.85 -3.92 13.00
N ALA A 183 7.21 -2.80 13.63
CA ALA A 183 7.29 -2.72 15.09
C ALA A 183 5.94 -2.95 15.77
N LYS A 184 4.83 -2.47 15.17
CA LYS A 184 3.47 -2.72 15.67
C LYS A 184 3.07 -4.18 15.51
N TYR A 185 3.40 -4.77 14.37
CA TYR A 185 3.17 -6.19 14.14
C TYR A 185 3.87 -7.04 15.22
N ASP A 186 5.18 -6.83 15.41
CA ASP A 186 5.98 -7.63 16.33
C ASP A 186 5.54 -7.49 17.80
N LYS A 187 5.18 -6.26 18.22
CA LYS A 187 4.83 -5.98 19.62
C LYS A 187 3.39 -6.30 19.99
N GLN A 188 2.44 -6.11 19.09
CA GLN A 188 1.01 -6.13 19.43
C GLN A 188 0.19 -7.15 18.62
N ILE A 189 0.54 -7.42 17.34
CA ILE A 189 -0.27 -8.24 16.46
C ILE A 189 0.19 -9.71 16.49
N ALA A 190 1.47 -9.98 16.32
CA ALA A 190 1.99 -11.35 16.33
C ALA A 190 1.65 -12.12 17.61
N PRO A 191 1.68 -11.50 18.82
CA PRO A 191 1.28 -12.16 20.06
C PRO A 191 -0.17 -12.66 20.09
N MET A 192 -1.09 -12.08 19.30
CA MET A 192 -2.50 -12.53 19.24
C MET A 192 -2.64 -14.00 18.81
N ALA A 193 -1.67 -14.53 18.08
CA ALA A 193 -1.65 -15.90 17.57
C ALA A 193 -0.59 -16.78 18.26
N ALA A 194 0.13 -16.27 19.27
CA ALA A 194 1.31 -16.95 19.82
C ALA A 194 0.98 -18.22 20.61
N SER A 195 -0.16 -18.23 21.32
CA SER A 195 -0.57 -19.34 22.21
C SER A 195 -1.51 -20.35 21.55
N THR A 196 -1.94 -20.10 20.33
CA THR A 196 -3.09 -20.82 19.74
C THR A 196 -2.79 -21.55 18.45
N ASN A 197 -1.55 -21.50 17.98
CA ASN A 197 -1.15 -22.05 16.67
C ASN A 197 -2.03 -21.57 15.48
N ALA A 198 -2.59 -20.34 15.56
CA ALA A 198 -3.47 -19.81 14.52
C ALA A 198 -2.73 -19.63 13.20
N THR A 199 -3.39 -19.95 12.09
CA THR A 199 -2.90 -19.64 10.76
C THR A 199 -2.80 -18.13 10.58
N ARG A 200 -1.67 -17.64 10.08
CA ARG A 200 -1.42 -16.21 9.79
C ARG A 200 -1.42 -15.99 8.30
N VAL A 201 -2.15 -14.98 7.83
CA VAL A 201 -2.21 -14.66 6.40
C VAL A 201 -1.91 -13.18 6.18
N PHE A 202 -0.91 -12.92 5.36
CA PHE A 202 -0.46 -11.58 4.97
C PHE A 202 -0.92 -11.30 3.54
N TRP A 203 -1.89 -10.40 3.40
CA TRP A 203 -2.44 -9.98 2.13
C TRP A 203 -1.85 -8.65 1.71
N GLY A 204 -1.54 -8.48 0.44
CA GLY A 204 -1.08 -7.18 -0.03
C GLY A 204 -0.76 -7.14 -1.50
N THR A 205 -0.19 -6.01 -1.88
CA THR A 205 0.44 -5.77 -3.18
C THR A 205 1.93 -5.52 -2.97
N ALA A 206 2.75 -5.86 -3.95
CA ALA A 206 4.18 -5.60 -3.87
C ALA A 206 4.45 -4.10 -3.69
N TRP A 207 5.44 -3.79 -2.89
CA TRP A 207 5.96 -2.43 -2.70
C TRP A 207 7.47 -2.49 -2.54
N SER A 208 8.05 -2.00 -1.46
CA SER A 208 9.49 -2.08 -1.23
C SER A 208 9.89 -3.29 -0.40
N ALA A 209 11.16 -3.69 -0.47
CA ALA A 209 11.75 -4.78 0.30
C ALA A 209 11.75 -4.55 1.83
N GLN A 210 11.45 -3.33 2.29
CA GLN A 210 11.46 -2.94 3.70
C GLN A 210 10.09 -3.04 4.39
N THR A 211 9.05 -3.49 3.68
CA THR A 211 7.71 -3.63 4.24
C THR A 211 7.53 -4.92 5.04
N LEU A 212 6.50 -4.96 5.91
CA LEU A 212 6.12 -6.18 6.61
C LEU A 212 5.82 -7.32 5.63
N LEU A 213 5.05 -7.03 4.57
CA LEU A 213 4.71 -8.03 3.55
C LEU A 213 5.95 -8.64 2.90
N ALA A 214 6.95 -7.83 2.56
CA ALA A 214 8.21 -8.29 1.97
C ALA A 214 9.05 -9.14 2.94
N ARG A 215 9.07 -8.76 4.23
CA ARG A 215 9.72 -9.55 5.29
C ARG A 215 9.09 -10.94 5.41
N GLU A 216 7.78 -10.99 5.51
CA GLU A 216 7.04 -12.25 5.65
C GLU A 216 7.09 -13.09 4.37
N LEU A 217 7.17 -12.45 3.19
CA LEU A 217 7.40 -13.14 1.92
C LEU A 217 8.73 -13.89 1.91
N ARG A 218 9.82 -13.26 2.37
CA ARG A 218 11.13 -13.92 2.46
C ARG A 218 11.10 -15.09 3.45
N ALA A 219 10.54 -14.86 4.65
CA ALA A 219 10.41 -15.90 5.66
C ALA A 219 9.55 -17.09 5.19
N ALA A 220 8.45 -16.83 4.45
CA ALA A 220 7.60 -17.86 3.88
C ALA A 220 8.34 -18.69 2.80
N ARG A 221 9.12 -18.05 1.93
CA ARG A 221 9.95 -18.74 0.90
C ARG A 221 11.04 -19.61 1.53
N GLU A 222 11.71 -19.11 2.57
CA GLU A 222 12.69 -19.91 3.33
C GLU A 222 12.04 -21.13 3.98
N ALA A 223 10.83 -20.99 4.52
CA ALA A 223 10.09 -22.09 5.09
C ALA A 223 9.65 -23.10 4.01
N GLU A 224 9.18 -22.66 2.85
CA GLU A 224 8.87 -23.53 1.69
C GLU A 224 10.08 -24.36 1.25
N THR A 225 11.27 -23.73 1.23
CA THR A 225 12.51 -24.43 0.87
C THR A 225 12.87 -25.53 1.87
N ARG A 226 12.53 -25.35 3.16
CA ARG A 226 12.86 -26.31 4.21
C ARG A 226 11.93 -27.52 4.26
N ASP A 227 10.61 -27.30 4.04
CA ASP A 227 9.60 -28.34 4.29
C ASP A 227 8.74 -28.68 3.06
N GLY A 228 8.93 -27.99 1.94
CA GLY A 228 8.18 -28.21 0.70
C GLY A 228 6.70 -27.78 0.77
N ILE A 229 6.24 -27.18 1.85
CA ILE A 229 4.84 -26.75 2.01
C ILE A 229 4.66 -25.36 1.42
N ARG A 230 3.78 -25.25 0.43
CA ARG A 230 3.52 -23.96 -0.24
C ARG A 230 2.86 -22.95 0.68
N ARG A 231 3.49 -21.77 0.83
CA ARG A 231 3.02 -20.64 1.63
C ARG A 231 2.92 -19.34 0.84
N VAL A 232 3.57 -19.26 -0.31
CA VAL A 232 3.61 -18.06 -1.13
C VAL A 232 2.69 -18.19 -2.34
N PHE A 233 1.74 -17.27 -2.44
CA PHE A 233 0.81 -17.13 -3.56
C PHE A 233 0.99 -15.73 -4.15
N GLN A 234 1.98 -15.61 -5.01
CA GLN A 234 2.32 -14.39 -5.73
C GLN A 234 1.95 -14.57 -7.20
N ILE A 235 1.12 -13.67 -7.73
CA ILE A 235 0.72 -13.64 -9.14
C ILE A 235 0.92 -12.25 -9.72
N GLY A 236 1.04 -12.17 -11.04
CA GLY A 236 1.09 -10.91 -11.78
C GLY A 236 -0.13 -10.70 -12.66
N ALA A 237 -0.10 -9.64 -13.46
CA ALA A 237 -1.18 -9.30 -14.39
C ALA A 237 -1.47 -10.40 -15.40
N GLU A 238 -0.46 -11.17 -15.79
CA GLU A 238 -0.61 -12.21 -16.80
C GLU A 238 -1.50 -13.37 -16.32
N GLU A 239 -1.39 -13.76 -15.05
CA GLU A 239 -2.28 -14.77 -14.48
C GLU A 239 -3.72 -14.25 -14.40
N VAL A 240 -3.90 -12.98 -14.01
CA VAL A 240 -5.24 -12.38 -13.93
C VAL A 240 -5.87 -12.24 -15.31
N ARG A 241 -5.10 -11.80 -16.33
CA ARG A 241 -5.54 -11.61 -17.72
C ARG A 241 -6.12 -12.88 -18.32
N ARG A 242 -5.56 -14.06 -18.00
CA ARG A 242 -6.03 -15.36 -18.53
C ARG A 242 -7.49 -15.66 -18.14
N GLU A 243 -7.92 -15.19 -16.97
CA GLU A 243 -9.28 -15.42 -16.48
C GLU A 243 -10.18 -14.17 -16.56
N VAL A 244 -9.58 -12.99 -16.74
CA VAL A 244 -10.28 -11.70 -16.82
C VAL A 244 -9.68 -10.87 -17.97
N PRO A 245 -10.09 -11.09 -19.22
CA PRO A 245 -9.54 -10.36 -20.37
C PRO A 245 -9.63 -8.83 -20.24
N ALA A 246 -10.73 -8.30 -19.70
CA ALA A 246 -10.90 -6.87 -19.45
C ALA A 246 -9.83 -6.27 -18.51
N TYR A 247 -9.32 -7.06 -17.57
CA TYR A 247 -8.20 -6.65 -16.72
C TYR A 247 -6.92 -6.48 -17.54
N GLY A 248 -6.69 -7.37 -18.51
CA GLY A 248 -5.55 -7.28 -19.42
C GLY A 248 -5.56 -5.98 -20.22
N ILE A 249 -6.69 -5.62 -20.79
CA ILE A 249 -6.87 -4.36 -21.53
C ILE A 249 -6.53 -3.16 -20.64
N PHE A 250 -7.09 -3.11 -19.44
CA PHE A 250 -6.79 -2.05 -18.48
C PHE A 250 -5.29 -1.94 -18.16
N VAL A 251 -4.61 -3.07 -17.95
CA VAL A 251 -3.15 -3.08 -17.66
C VAL A 251 -2.35 -2.60 -18.87
N ASP A 252 -2.74 -2.98 -20.09
CA ASP A 252 -2.08 -2.53 -21.31
C ASP A 252 -2.20 -1.00 -21.49
N GLU A 253 -3.34 -0.41 -21.17
CA GLU A 253 -3.53 1.06 -21.13
C GLU A 253 -2.59 1.72 -20.10
N GLN A 254 -2.42 1.12 -18.92
CA GLN A 254 -1.49 1.66 -17.92
C GLN A 254 -0.03 1.55 -18.38
N ILE A 255 0.34 0.45 -19.05
CA ILE A 255 1.68 0.26 -19.63
C ILE A 255 1.91 1.27 -20.74
N ALA A 256 0.94 1.49 -21.64
CA ALA A 256 1.06 2.47 -22.71
C ALA A 256 1.26 3.90 -22.17
N ARG A 257 0.59 4.23 -21.04
CA ARG A 257 0.66 5.57 -20.44
C ARG A 257 1.93 5.81 -19.61
N MET A 258 2.44 4.81 -18.89
CA MET A 258 3.51 4.96 -17.91
C MET A 258 4.78 4.17 -18.24
N GLY A 259 4.70 3.21 -19.14
CA GLY A 259 5.77 2.25 -19.42
C GLY A 259 5.74 1.03 -18.48
N ARG A 260 6.16 -0.15 -19.01
CA ARG A 260 6.20 -1.42 -18.25
C ARG A 260 7.18 -1.36 -17.07
N SER A 261 8.27 -0.63 -17.20
CA SER A 261 9.29 -0.48 -16.16
C SER A 261 8.94 0.51 -15.07
N HIS A 262 7.84 1.27 -15.23
CA HIS A 262 7.40 2.23 -14.24
C HIS A 262 7.13 1.54 -12.90
N PRO A 263 7.65 2.04 -11.75
CA PRO A 263 7.52 1.39 -10.45
C PRO A 263 6.09 1.06 -10.06
N MET A 264 5.14 1.99 -10.32
CA MET A 264 3.71 1.74 -10.06
C MET A 264 3.16 0.58 -10.90
N VAL A 265 3.56 0.46 -12.17
CA VAL A 265 3.15 -0.65 -13.04
C VAL A 265 3.72 -1.96 -12.52
N ARG A 266 5.02 -1.98 -12.20
CA ARG A 266 5.70 -3.15 -11.66
C ARG A 266 5.08 -3.66 -10.36
N SER A 267 4.86 -2.77 -9.40
CA SER A 267 4.34 -3.16 -8.09
C SER A 267 2.84 -3.47 -8.10
N GLN A 268 2.03 -2.61 -8.72
CA GLN A 268 0.58 -2.71 -8.62
C GLN A 268 -0.03 -3.77 -9.52
N PHE A 269 0.62 -4.09 -10.66
CA PHE A 269 0.08 -5.04 -11.64
C PHE A 269 0.91 -6.31 -11.80
N PHE A 270 2.22 -6.26 -11.55
CA PHE A 270 3.08 -7.43 -11.74
C PHE A 270 3.60 -8.04 -10.45
N SER A 271 3.19 -7.50 -9.29
CA SER A 271 3.61 -7.97 -7.96
C SER A 271 5.14 -8.07 -7.83
N GLU A 272 5.86 -7.17 -8.49
CA GLU A 272 7.30 -7.05 -8.40
C GLU A 272 7.67 -6.06 -7.31
N GLU A 273 8.55 -6.47 -6.39
CA GLU A 273 9.11 -5.54 -5.40
C GLU A 273 9.93 -4.46 -6.10
N ILE A 274 9.76 -3.24 -5.63
CA ILE A 274 10.56 -2.12 -6.09
C ILE A 274 11.78 -2.09 -5.18
N ASP A 275 12.95 -2.37 -5.75
CA ASP A 275 14.20 -2.30 -5.01
C ASP A 275 14.56 -0.83 -4.73
N PHE A 276 14.48 -0.47 -3.46
CA PHE A 276 14.94 0.81 -2.92
C PHE A 276 16.20 0.64 -2.07
N ALA A 277 17.01 -0.41 -2.29
CA ALA A 277 18.25 -0.63 -1.53
C ALA A 277 19.20 0.59 -1.50
N GLY A 278 18.93 1.60 -2.34
CA GLY A 278 19.57 2.93 -2.33
C GLY A 278 18.57 4.09 -2.27
N GLY A 279 17.31 3.84 -1.81
CA GLY A 279 16.24 4.85 -1.87
C GLY A 279 15.65 5.03 -3.27
N LEU A 280 14.86 6.09 -3.46
CA LEU A 280 14.25 6.44 -4.76
C LEU A 280 15.31 6.67 -5.83
N PHE A 281 16.47 7.15 -5.43
CA PHE A 281 17.64 7.45 -6.27
C PHE A 281 18.76 6.48 -5.98
N THR A 282 18.75 5.33 -6.67
CA THR A 282 19.84 4.34 -6.61
C THR A 282 21.17 4.94 -7.13
N PRO A 283 22.34 4.39 -6.75
CA PRO A 283 23.63 4.85 -7.26
C PRO A 283 23.68 4.91 -8.80
N THR A 284 23.07 3.96 -9.48
CA THR A 284 22.95 3.94 -10.95
C THR A 284 22.14 5.14 -11.46
N ARG A 285 20.99 5.43 -10.85
CA ARG A 285 20.17 6.59 -11.23
C ARG A 285 20.88 7.91 -10.94
N LEU A 286 21.55 8.02 -9.78
CA LEU A 286 22.38 9.18 -9.46
C LEU A 286 23.52 9.36 -10.47
N GLY A 287 24.12 8.24 -10.93
CA GLY A 287 25.12 8.28 -12.01
C GLY A 287 24.58 8.83 -13.32
N LEU A 288 23.36 8.45 -13.70
CA LEU A 288 22.68 8.97 -14.91
C LEU A 288 22.32 10.45 -14.79
N MET A 289 22.12 10.97 -13.56
CA MET A 289 21.81 12.37 -13.32
C MET A 289 23.04 13.28 -13.34
N ARG A 290 24.25 12.74 -13.37
CA ARG A 290 25.49 13.53 -13.44
C ARG A 290 25.65 14.15 -14.81
N GLY A 291 25.50 15.47 -14.90
CA GLY A 291 25.80 16.23 -16.11
C GLY A 291 27.29 16.56 -16.21
N GLY A 292 27.80 16.70 -17.44
CA GLY A 292 29.16 17.17 -17.72
C GLY A 292 29.23 18.69 -17.99
N HIS A 293 28.13 19.43 -17.75
CA HIS A 293 28.08 20.88 -18.01
C HIS A 293 28.76 21.68 -16.88
N ALA A 294 29.30 22.85 -17.23
CA ALA A 294 29.93 23.74 -16.26
C ALA A 294 28.87 24.44 -15.37
N ALA A 295 29.23 24.73 -14.12
CA ALA A 295 28.47 25.63 -13.30
C ALA A 295 28.50 27.06 -13.86
N LEU A 296 27.38 27.76 -13.72
CA LEU A 296 27.25 29.13 -14.22
C LEU A 296 27.13 30.12 -13.05
N GLU A 297 27.77 31.26 -13.14
CA GLU A 297 27.64 32.37 -12.18
C GLU A 297 26.54 33.36 -12.59
N ALA A 298 26.16 33.40 -13.88
CA ALA A 298 25.14 34.25 -14.44
C ALA A 298 24.40 33.54 -15.58
N PRO A 299 23.18 34.00 -15.95
CA PRO A 299 22.42 33.40 -17.04
C PRO A 299 23.11 33.62 -18.39
N LEU A 300 23.00 32.63 -19.26
CA LEU A 300 23.42 32.74 -20.65
C LEU A 300 22.29 33.34 -21.51
N PRO A 301 22.63 34.13 -22.53
CA PRO A 301 21.64 34.74 -23.43
C PRO A 301 20.76 33.65 -24.10
N GLY A 302 19.45 33.89 -24.16
CA GLY A 302 18.48 33.02 -24.82
C GLY A 302 18.16 31.74 -24.09
N LYS A 303 18.71 31.49 -22.89
CA LYS A 303 18.38 30.34 -22.05
C LYS A 303 17.29 30.68 -21.03
N ARG A 304 16.53 29.66 -20.62
CA ARG A 304 15.42 29.76 -19.67
C ARG A 304 15.82 29.16 -18.35
N TYR A 305 15.44 29.78 -17.24
CA TYR A 305 15.83 29.31 -15.90
C TYR A 305 14.64 29.20 -14.95
N ALA A 306 14.79 28.35 -13.96
CA ALA A 306 13.90 28.27 -12.77
C ALA A 306 14.76 28.32 -11.50
N LEU A 307 14.20 28.87 -10.43
CA LEU A 307 14.76 28.79 -9.08
C LEU A 307 13.95 27.81 -8.24
N LEU A 308 14.63 26.87 -7.57
CA LEU A 308 14.03 25.96 -6.59
C LEU A 308 14.60 26.33 -5.23
N ILE A 309 13.73 26.67 -4.26
CA ILE A 309 14.10 27.22 -2.96
C ILE A 309 13.54 26.34 -1.87
N ASP A 310 14.43 25.82 -1.03
CA ASP A 310 14.13 25.11 0.21
C ASP A 310 14.60 25.96 1.38
N LEU A 311 13.67 26.34 2.27
CA LEU A 311 13.91 27.33 3.33
C LEU A 311 14.05 26.66 4.70
N ALA A 312 15.18 26.91 5.36
CA ALA A 312 15.41 26.53 6.75
C ALA A 312 15.08 27.68 7.73
N GLY A 313 14.95 27.34 9.01
CA GLY A 313 14.67 28.31 10.07
C GLY A 313 15.86 29.23 10.39
N GLU A 314 15.57 30.40 10.98
CA GLU A 314 16.58 31.33 11.52
C GLU A 314 17.29 30.76 12.73
N ASP A 315 18.54 31.19 12.96
CA ASP A 315 19.28 30.86 14.19
C ASP A 315 18.68 31.62 15.40
N GLU A 316 18.45 30.90 16.49
CA GLU A 316 17.85 31.46 17.71
C GLU A 316 18.74 32.54 18.38
N ALA A 317 20.07 32.40 18.27
CA ALA A 317 21.00 33.39 18.78
C ALA A 317 20.89 34.75 18.06
N LEU A 318 20.53 34.72 16.78
CA LEU A 318 20.29 35.94 15.99
C LEU A 318 18.98 36.65 16.37
N ARG A 319 17.99 35.92 16.90
CA ARG A 319 16.73 36.52 17.41
C ARG A 319 16.93 37.29 18.70
N GLN A 320 17.89 36.86 19.53
CA GLN A 320 18.16 37.50 20.84
C GLN A 320 19.18 38.65 20.81
N GLY A 321 19.61 39.11 19.62
CA GLY A 321 20.54 40.25 19.50
C GLY A 321 22.00 39.91 19.85
N GLY A 322 22.35 38.67 20.01
CA GLY A 322 23.72 38.23 20.28
C GLY A 322 24.65 38.36 19.06
N ALA A 323 25.60 39.29 19.14
CA ALA A 323 26.57 39.58 18.07
C ALA A 323 27.88 38.76 18.23
N THR A 324 27.85 37.51 18.64
CA THR A 324 29.05 36.71 18.80
C THR A 324 29.00 35.45 17.93
N GLY A 325 29.78 35.46 16.99
CA GLY A 325 30.42 34.63 15.99
C GLY A 325 30.27 33.11 15.97
N GLY A 326 29.10 32.51 16.30
CA GLY A 326 28.89 31.08 16.12
C GLY A 326 27.39 30.75 16.01
N LEU A 327 27.05 29.73 15.23
CA LEU A 327 25.70 29.19 15.16
C LEU A 327 25.34 28.50 16.47
N SER A 328 24.12 28.71 17.00
CA SER A 328 23.64 28.04 18.21
C SER A 328 23.47 26.51 17.99
N ASN A 329 23.25 26.08 16.75
CA ASN A 329 23.23 24.69 16.34
C ASN A 329 23.95 24.49 15.00
N PRO A 330 25.20 23.96 14.99
CA PRO A 330 25.96 23.70 13.76
C PRO A 330 25.36 22.63 12.84
N GLU A 331 24.48 21.76 13.34
CA GLU A 331 23.81 20.70 12.57
C GLU A 331 22.44 21.13 12.04
N ARG A 332 22.12 22.41 12.11
CA ARG A 332 20.86 22.96 11.61
C ARG A 332 20.73 22.80 10.10
N ASP A 333 19.49 22.63 9.63
CA ASP A 333 19.17 22.61 8.22
C ASP A 333 19.62 23.88 7.48
N LEU A 334 20.01 23.70 6.23
CA LEU A 334 20.45 24.77 5.33
C LEU A 334 19.30 25.27 4.48
N THR A 335 19.17 26.58 4.34
CA THR A 335 18.42 27.13 3.20
C THR A 335 19.19 26.88 1.93
N ALA A 336 18.59 26.20 0.97
CA ALA A 336 19.21 25.87 -0.31
C ALA A 336 18.45 26.49 -1.48
N VAL A 337 19.19 27.07 -2.43
CA VAL A 337 18.66 27.53 -3.69
C VAL A 337 19.36 26.83 -4.83
N THR A 338 18.58 26.23 -5.70
CA THR A 338 19.07 25.56 -6.92
C THR A 338 18.59 26.31 -8.14
N VAL A 339 19.50 26.71 -9.00
CA VAL A 339 19.21 27.29 -10.30
C VAL A 339 19.23 26.21 -11.36
N VAL A 340 18.13 26.10 -12.09
CA VAL A 340 17.95 25.08 -13.12
C VAL A 340 17.75 25.74 -14.48
N GLU A 341 18.58 25.38 -15.46
CA GLU A 341 18.33 25.68 -16.87
C GLU A 341 17.28 24.71 -17.42
N LEU A 342 16.27 25.26 -18.07
CA LEU A 342 15.20 24.53 -18.75
C LEU A 342 15.54 24.39 -20.24
N ASP A 343 16.03 23.24 -20.64
CA ASP A 343 16.34 22.95 -22.03
C ASP A 343 15.12 22.27 -22.69
N LEU A 344 14.47 22.99 -23.56
CA LEU A 344 13.26 22.57 -24.28
C LEU A 344 13.55 22.13 -25.72
N SER A 345 14.81 22.01 -26.11
CA SER A 345 15.20 21.67 -27.48
C SER A 345 14.68 20.31 -27.98
N LEU A 346 14.44 19.38 -27.06
CA LEU A 346 13.93 18.05 -27.36
C LEU A 346 12.39 17.88 -27.17
N LEU A 347 11.69 18.98 -26.93
CA LEU A 347 10.22 19.00 -26.85
C LEU A 347 9.59 18.89 -28.24
N GLY A 348 9.62 17.81 -28.90
CA GLY A 348 9.06 17.61 -30.25
C GLY A 348 9.70 16.43 -30.96
N GLU A 349 10.68 15.83 -30.34
CA GLU A 349 11.21 14.55 -30.78
C GLU A 349 10.38 13.42 -30.16
N ASP A 350 9.85 12.52 -30.99
CA ASP A 350 8.94 11.43 -30.60
C ASP A 350 9.48 10.51 -29.48
N LEU A 351 10.79 10.52 -29.23
CA LEU A 351 11.45 9.69 -28.23
C LEU A 351 11.62 10.33 -26.84
N VAL A 352 11.62 11.65 -26.70
CA VAL A 352 11.98 12.30 -25.44
C VAL A 352 10.89 13.23 -24.88
N GLY A 353 10.05 13.85 -25.64
CA GLY A 353 8.85 14.60 -25.25
C GLY A 353 8.84 15.42 -23.93
N LYS A 354 9.99 15.55 -23.26
CA LYS A 354 10.14 16.18 -21.94
C LYS A 354 11.31 17.17 -21.91
N PRO A 355 11.23 18.23 -21.09
CA PRO A 355 12.35 19.15 -20.88
C PRO A 355 13.56 18.45 -20.24
N ILE A 356 14.77 18.89 -20.60
CA ILE A 356 15.98 18.53 -19.84
C ILE A 356 16.23 19.62 -18.80
N TYR A 357 16.45 19.19 -17.57
CA TYR A 357 16.75 20.05 -16.43
C TYR A 357 18.25 19.99 -16.11
N LYS A 358 18.96 21.11 -16.26
CA LYS A 358 20.38 21.21 -15.93
C LYS A 358 20.56 22.06 -14.68
N VAL A 359 21.07 21.49 -13.59
CA VAL A 359 21.42 22.25 -12.39
C VAL A 359 22.70 23.05 -12.68
N VAL A 360 22.59 24.32 -12.88
CA VAL A 360 23.70 25.19 -13.29
C VAL A 360 24.31 26.02 -12.15
N ASN A 361 23.58 26.22 -11.04
CA ASN A 361 24.11 26.88 -9.85
C ASN A 361 23.42 26.36 -8.59
N ARG A 362 24.12 26.31 -7.48
CA ARG A 362 23.57 26.05 -6.16
C ARG A 362 24.20 26.96 -5.12
N GLN A 363 23.36 27.51 -4.25
CA GLN A 363 23.79 28.30 -3.10
C GLN A 363 23.10 27.75 -1.85
N ALA A 364 23.78 27.79 -0.71
CA ALA A 364 23.24 27.37 0.55
C ALA A 364 23.70 28.29 1.69
N TRP A 365 22.78 28.57 2.61
CA TRP A 365 23.05 29.42 3.77
C TRP A 365 22.47 28.76 5.03
N GLN A 366 23.18 28.89 6.14
CA GLN A 366 22.78 28.30 7.40
C GLN A 366 22.42 29.38 8.42
N GLY A 367 21.26 29.27 9.05
CA GLY A 367 20.87 30.10 10.19
C GLY A 367 20.62 31.58 9.88
N GLU A 368 20.62 32.03 8.62
CA GLU A 368 20.46 33.44 8.28
C GLU A 368 19.06 34.00 8.65
N ARG A 369 19.01 35.29 8.98
CA ARG A 369 17.74 35.99 9.23
C ARG A 369 16.89 35.98 7.97
N HIS A 370 15.59 35.78 8.09
CA HIS A 370 14.66 35.75 6.98
C HIS A 370 14.65 37.08 6.18
N SER A 371 14.88 38.21 6.83
CA SER A 371 15.01 39.50 6.12
C SER A 371 16.24 39.58 5.21
N THR A 372 17.40 39.07 5.67
CA THR A 372 18.62 38.97 4.90
C THR A 372 18.46 37.99 3.75
N LEU A 373 17.87 36.85 4.04
CA LEU A 373 17.57 35.78 3.10
C LEU A 373 16.64 36.28 1.97
N TYR A 374 15.55 36.96 2.34
CA TYR A 374 14.63 37.56 1.39
C TYR A 374 15.33 38.53 0.41
N ALA A 375 16.19 39.42 0.93
CA ALA A 375 16.96 40.34 0.09
C ALA A 375 17.93 39.60 -0.85
N ARG A 376 18.53 38.47 -0.42
CA ARG A 376 19.38 37.63 -1.29
C ARG A 376 18.59 36.96 -2.38
N LEU A 377 17.41 36.41 -2.04
CA LEU A 377 16.54 35.76 -3.00
C LEU A 377 16.02 36.70 -4.07
N LEU A 378 15.70 37.95 -3.72
CA LEU A 378 15.35 38.99 -4.69
C LEU A 378 16.50 39.30 -5.66
N ARG A 379 17.73 39.45 -5.12
CA ARG A 379 18.93 39.68 -5.99
C ARG A 379 19.19 38.50 -6.93
N LEU A 380 18.97 37.26 -6.47
CA LEU A 380 19.06 36.07 -7.33
C LEU A 380 17.99 36.08 -8.42
N ALA A 381 16.75 36.42 -8.07
CA ALA A 381 15.66 36.53 -9.04
C ALA A 381 15.92 37.65 -10.08
N GLU A 382 16.48 38.78 -9.66
CA GLU A 382 16.91 39.87 -10.56
C GLU A 382 18.06 39.44 -11.49
N ARG A 383 19.05 38.73 -10.95
CA ARG A 383 20.21 38.25 -11.73
C ARG A 383 19.83 37.17 -12.75
N TRP A 384 19.08 36.15 -12.34
CA TRP A 384 18.78 35.00 -13.17
C TRP A 384 17.53 35.13 -14.03
N GLN A 385 16.67 36.14 -13.75
CA GLN A 385 15.41 36.39 -14.47
C GLN A 385 14.60 35.08 -14.72
N PRO A 386 14.33 34.29 -13.67
CA PRO A 386 13.72 32.97 -13.84
C PRO A 386 12.28 33.10 -14.33
N GLU A 387 11.83 32.13 -15.13
CA GLU A 387 10.44 32.02 -15.54
C GLU A 387 9.53 31.58 -14.37
N LYS A 388 10.05 30.70 -13.53
CA LYS A 388 9.37 30.24 -12.33
C LYS A 388 10.33 30.17 -11.15
N ILE A 389 9.77 30.47 -9.98
CA ILE A 389 10.42 30.36 -8.67
C ILE A 389 9.55 29.45 -7.84
N VAL A 390 10.05 28.28 -7.49
CA VAL A 390 9.33 27.29 -6.67
C VAL A 390 9.89 27.34 -5.26
N VAL A 391 9.01 27.59 -4.29
CA VAL A 391 9.38 27.73 -2.88
C VAL A 391 8.70 26.66 -2.05
N ASP A 392 9.48 25.93 -1.22
CA ASP A 392 8.90 25.12 -0.17
C ASP A 392 8.30 26.05 0.89
N ALA A 393 6.96 26.07 0.91
CA ALA A 393 6.16 26.83 1.87
C ALA A 393 5.71 25.98 3.08
N SER A 394 6.36 24.85 3.35
CA SER A 394 6.11 24.04 4.52
C SER A 394 6.71 24.73 5.76
N GLY A 395 5.91 24.94 6.80
CA GLY A 395 6.39 25.53 8.05
C GLY A 395 6.94 26.96 7.90
N VAL A 396 8.22 27.15 8.18
CA VAL A 396 8.89 28.46 8.23
C VAL A 396 8.93 29.17 6.87
N GLY A 397 8.94 28.41 5.78
CA GLY A 397 8.99 28.94 4.42
C GLY A 397 7.73 29.68 3.96
N ALA A 398 6.61 29.52 4.63
CA ALA A 398 5.34 30.13 4.24
C ALA A 398 5.41 31.66 4.19
N GLY A 399 6.04 32.29 5.18
CA GLY A 399 6.17 33.76 5.25
C GLY A 399 7.03 34.33 4.12
N VAL A 400 8.24 33.79 3.94
CA VAL A 400 9.17 34.23 2.88
C VAL A 400 8.58 33.97 1.49
N GLY A 401 7.90 32.82 1.31
CA GLY A 401 7.22 32.51 0.06
C GLY A 401 6.09 33.47 -0.28
N SER A 402 5.31 33.93 0.73
CA SER A 402 4.27 34.96 0.55
C SER A 402 4.89 36.30 0.11
N PHE A 403 5.93 36.78 0.81
CA PHE A 403 6.60 38.04 0.45
C PHE A 403 7.24 38.00 -0.95
N LEU A 404 7.81 36.86 -1.34
CA LEU A 404 8.32 36.69 -2.70
C LEU A 404 7.20 36.78 -3.75
N ARG A 405 6.05 36.15 -3.47
CA ARG A 405 4.89 36.20 -4.37
C ARG A 405 4.33 37.60 -4.51
N ASP A 406 4.21 38.34 -3.41
CA ASP A 406 3.73 39.73 -3.43
C ASP A 406 4.63 40.63 -4.29
N LYS A 407 5.96 40.40 -4.29
CA LYS A 407 6.93 41.18 -5.05
C LYS A 407 7.11 40.73 -6.50
N LEU A 408 7.08 39.43 -6.76
CA LEU A 408 7.45 38.84 -8.05
C LEU A 408 6.24 38.22 -8.80
N GLY A 409 5.05 38.27 -8.19
CA GLY A 409 3.78 37.89 -8.80
C GLY A 409 3.67 36.41 -9.16
N GLU A 410 3.00 36.12 -10.28
CA GLU A 410 2.68 34.77 -10.79
C GLU A 410 3.90 33.89 -11.15
N ARG A 411 5.10 34.46 -11.12
CA ARG A 411 6.33 33.68 -11.28
C ARG A 411 6.62 32.80 -10.06
N VAL A 412 6.08 33.15 -8.87
CA VAL A 412 6.33 32.41 -7.63
C VAL A 412 5.25 31.38 -7.40
N ILE A 413 5.67 30.13 -7.28
CA ILE A 413 4.85 28.96 -6.94
C ILE A 413 5.25 28.48 -5.54
N THR A 414 4.33 28.57 -4.59
CA THR A 414 4.54 28.03 -3.24
C THR A 414 3.98 26.63 -3.14
N LEU A 415 4.78 25.67 -2.69
CA LEU A 415 4.38 24.28 -2.51
C LEU A 415 4.39 23.91 -1.03
N GLN A 416 3.34 23.24 -0.57
CA GLN A 416 3.32 22.57 0.73
C GLN A 416 3.57 21.09 0.52
N PHE A 417 4.69 20.58 1.01
CA PHE A 417 5.11 19.19 0.83
C PHE A 417 4.34 18.23 1.77
N THR A 418 3.20 17.74 1.31
CA THR A 418 2.51 16.61 1.92
C THR A 418 3.16 15.29 1.51
N ARG A 419 2.94 14.20 2.26
CA ARG A 419 3.40 12.85 1.87
C ARG A 419 2.94 12.47 0.45
N GLN A 420 1.70 12.82 0.11
CA GLN A 420 1.12 12.53 -1.20
C GLN A 420 1.80 13.35 -2.32
N LEU A 421 2.08 14.64 -2.08
CA LEU A 421 2.79 15.48 -3.05
C LEU A 421 4.22 15.01 -3.25
N LYS A 422 4.97 14.72 -2.16
CA LYS A 422 6.34 14.17 -2.24
C LYS A 422 6.37 12.87 -3.04
N SER A 423 5.43 11.95 -2.79
CA SER A 423 5.31 10.71 -3.55
C SER A 423 5.06 10.98 -5.04
N ARG A 424 4.09 11.84 -5.37
CA ARG A 424 3.76 12.19 -6.76
C ARG A 424 4.94 12.82 -7.50
N LEU A 425 5.63 13.78 -6.87
CA LEU A 425 6.79 14.46 -7.47
C LEU A 425 7.96 13.48 -7.64
N GLY A 426 8.27 12.67 -6.63
CA GLY A 426 9.34 11.68 -6.71
C GLY A 426 9.11 10.67 -7.84
N TRP A 427 7.89 10.15 -7.97
CA TRP A 427 7.55 9.24 -9.04
C TRP A 427 7.50 9.90 -10.40
N GLY A 428 6.97 11.13 -10.49
CA GLY A 428 6.96 11.92 -11.72
C GLY A 428 8.37 12.28 -12.22
N PHE A 429 9.33 12.41 -11.30
CA PHE A 429 10.72 12.65 -11.65
C PHE A 429 11.42 11.41 -12.23
N LEU A 430 10.97 10.20 -11.85
CA LEU A 430 11.53 8.94 -12.33
C LEU A 430 10.86 8.41 -13.62
N ALA A 431 9.69 8.93 -13.96
CA ALA A 431 8.94 8.58 -15.16
C ALA A 431 9.45 9.32 -16.39
#